data_62a22a4c26ec222f7b0bb8b276ea2965
#
_entry.id   62a22a4c26ec222f7b0bb8b276ea2965
#
_cell.length_a   1.000
_cell.length_b   1.000
_cell.length_c   1.000
_cell.angle_alpha   90.00
_cell.angle_beta   90.00
_cell.angle_gamma   90.00
#
_symmetry.space_group_name_H-M   'P 1'
#
loop_
_entity.id
_entity.type
_entity.pdbx_description
1 polymer ?
#
loop_
_entity_poly.entity_id
_entity_poly.type
_entity_poly.pdbx_seq_one_letter_code
_entity_poly.pdbx_strand_id
1 'polypeptide(L)'
;MKALRNLCIILIVFACAFGVFACGKSEEHTDDGPKTPEEIQFQSFVNDYRSLESLSKAYNSSGYQKRVLVYIRSSRYNSSQWNFIGGSLDEDFVTYVHENDANLEYLRTKDSLTYPNSDDEIDFVHMIATINLLNTNDNKCADLGGWGGDLCQLVQEIKDTDKTGEELKELVLSKFNVTSSFGSEDVLADLDAVNIYTIYKSQTGTKSFADAISTYYKSLTHSARKNSFSNYLFANQSVNTTSQKVDYLFNRLSGNYYLGILNESYGISFSENENQFKVCLEVFVEYLSE
;
A
#
# COMPACT_ATOMS: atom_id res chain seq x y z
N MET A 1 -27.73 28.12 -7.56
CA MET A 1 -27.50 27.95 -6.12
C MET A 1 -27.08 26.51 -5.71
N LYS A 2 -27.64 25.42 -6.30
CA LYS A 2 -27.20 24.03 -5.97
C LYS A 2 -25.77 23.72 -6.41
N ALA A 3 -25.31 24.23 -7.55
CA ALA A 3 -23.94 24.00 -8.06
C ALA A 3 -22.85 24.65 -7.19
N LEU A 4 -23.13 25.82 -6.62
CA LEU A 4 -22.18 26.52 -5.75
C LEU A 4 -22.02 25.83 -4.39
N ARG A 5 -23.09 25.19 -3.89
CA ARG A 5 -23.06 24.43 -2.63
C ARG A 5 -22.27 23.15 -2.75
N ASN A 6 -22.33 22.48 -3.91
CA ASN A 6 -21.52 21.29 -4.16
C ASN A 6 -20.04 21.61 -4.37
N LEU A 7 -19.72 22.77 -4.95
CA LEU A 7 -18.34 23.23 -5.10
C LEU A 7 -17.70 23.57 -3.73
N CYS A 8 -18.45 24.18 -2.82
CA CYS A 8 -17.98 24.46 -1.44
C CYS A 8 -17.75 23.17 -0.64
N ILE A 9 -18.58 22.14 -0.83
CA ILE A 9 -18.41 20.86 -0.14
C ILE A 9 -17.16 20.13 -0.65
N ILE A 10 -16.88 20.16 -1.95
CA ILE A 10 -15.67 19.56 -2.53
C ILE A 10 -14.41 20.30 -2.04
N LEU A 11 -14.45 21.62 -1.91
CA LEU A 11 -13.33 22.40 -1.37
C LEU A 11 -13.09 22.18 0.12
N ILE A 12 -14.13 21.92 0.90
CA ILE A 12 -14.00 21.63 2.35
C ILE A 12 -13.45 20.22 2.58
N VAL A 13 -13.82 19.22 1.76
CA VAL A 13 -13.29 17.87 1.83
C VAL A 13 -11.80 17.84 1.44
N PHE A 14 -11.37 18.65 0.46
CA PHE A 14 -9.96 18.83 0.15
C PHE A 14 -9.17 19.53 1.26
N ALA A 15 -9.77 20.51 1.96
CA ALA A 15 -9.12 21.23 3.05
C ALA A 15 -8.93 20.37 4.31
N CYS A 16 -9.84 19.43 4.58
CA CYS A 16 -9.72 18.55 5.75
C CYS A 16 -8.71 17.41 5.55
N ALA A 17 -8.50 16.94 4.32
CA ALA A 17 -7.46 15.96 4.02
C ALA A 17 -6.03 16.56 4.08
N PHE A 18 -5.90 17.87 3.89
CA PHE A 18 -4.64 18.62 4.00
C PHE A 18 -4.46 19.35 5.33
N GLY A 19 -5.47 19.39 6.20
CA GLY A 19 -5.47 20.16 7.45
C GLY A 19 -4.53 19.65 8.54
N VAL A 20 -3.91 18.48 8.37
CA VAL A 20 -2.89 17.97 9.31
C VAL A 20 -1.47 18.41 8.91
N PHE A 21 -1.27 18.92 7.68
CA PHE A 21 0.05 19.32 7.18
C PHE A 21 0.27 20.84 7.01
N ALA A 22 -0.70 21.69 7.35
CA ALA A 22 -0.61 23.13 7.10
C ALA A 22 -0.80 23.98 8.36
N CYS A 23 -0.01 23.74 9.40
CA CYS A 23 0.24 24.76 10.44
C CYS A 23 1.58 24.51 11.13
N GLY A 24 2.65 24.77 10.44
CA GLY A 24 3.99 24.97 10.90
C GLY A 24 4.73 25.70 9.81
N LYS A 25 5.06 26.97 10.00
CA LYS A 25 6.19 27.54 9.30
C LYS A 25 7.32 26.54 9.52
N SER A 26 7.71 25.83 8.49
CA SER A 26 8.97 25.08 8.49
C SER A 26 10.09 26.13 8.59
N GLU A 27 10.52 26.42 9.79
CA GLU A 27 11.95 26.66 9.95
C GLU A 27 12.59 25.42 9.35
N GLU A 28 13.44 25.61 8.35
CA GLU A 28 14.42 24.61 7.93
C GLU A 28 15.25 24.29 9.18
N HIS A 29 14.77 23.31 9.96
CA HIS A 29 15.63 22.62 10.89
C HIS A 29 16.60 21.84 9.98
N THR A 30 17.73 22.42 9.69
CA THR A 30 18.93 21.68 9.35
C THR A 30 19.22 20.85 10.60
N ASP A 31 18.69 19.64 10.63
CA ASP A 31 19.05 18.66 11.64
C ASP A 31 20.45 18.14 11.27
N ASP A 32 21.47 18.93 11.66
CA ASP A 32 22.90 18.60 11.49
C ASP A 32 23.36 17.58 12.55
N GLY A 33 22.44 16.88 13.20
CA GLY A 33 22.75 15.75 14.07
C GLY A 33 23.34 14.58 13.28
N PRO A 34 24.20 13.74 13.90
CA PRO A 34 24.68 12.54 13.25
C PRO A 34 23.49 11.63 12.90
N LYS A 35 23.33 11.29 11.61
CA LYS A 35 22.29 10.39 11.12
C LYS A 35 22.46 9.00 11.73
N THR A 36 21.33 8.36 12.05
CA THR A 36 21.35 6.96 12.48
C THR A 36 21.73 6.02 11.34
N PRO A 37 22.21 4.81 11.62
CA PRO A 37 22.47 3.80 10.58
C PRO A 37 21.24 3.56 9.68
N GLU A 38 20.05 3.53 10.26
CA GLU A 38 18.77 3.33 9.57
C GLU A 38 18.47 4.50 8.62
N GLU A 39 18.69 5.75 9.07
CA GLU A 39 18.55 6.93 8.22
C GLU A 39 19.52 6.91 7.04
N ILE A 40 20.78 6.50 7.28
CA ILE A 40 21.78 6.38 6.23
C ILE A 40 21.37 5.30 5.22
N GLN A 41 20.94 4.14 5.70
CA GLN A 41 20.50 3.04 4.85
C GLN A 41 19.27 3.41 4.03
N PHE A 42 18.28 4.04 4.66
CA PHE A 42 17.08 4.51 3.97
C PHE A 42 17.40 5.57 2.91
N GLN A 43 18.29 6.53 3.24
CA GLN A 43 18.69 7.56 2.28
C GLN A 43 19.46 6.95 1.09
N SER A 44 20.33 5.96 1.33
CA SER A 44 21.03 5.22 0.27
C SER A 44 20.02 4.55 -0.66
N PHE A 45 19.07 3.81 -0.09
CA PHE A 45 17.99 3.18 -0.85
C PHE A 45 17.21 4.19 -1.72
N VAL A 46 16.81 5.34 -1.15
CA VAL A 46 16.11 6.39 -1.91
C VAL A 46 16.95 6.93 -3.07
N ASN A 47 18.26 7.09 -2.87
CA ASN A 47 19.16 7.55 -3.92
C ASN A 47 19.30 6.50 -5.04
N ASP A 48 19.41 5.22 -4.68
CA ASP A 48 19.48 4.12 -5.65
C ASP A 48 18.18 4.02 -6.45
N TYR A 49 17.03 4.20 -5.80
CA TYR A 49 15.74 4.24 -6.50
C TYR A 49 15.68 5.41 -7.49
N ARG A 50 16.14 6.63 -7.12
CA ARG A 50 16.24 7.77 -8.05
C ARG A 50 17.17 7.48 -9.22
N SER A 51 18.30 6.81 -8.97
CA SER A 51 19.22 6.39 -10.03
C SER A 51 18.53 5.45 -11.02
N LEU A 52 17.78 4.48 -10.52
CA LEU A 52 17.00 3.55 -11.35
C LEU A 52 15.91 4.29 -12.16
N GLU A 53 15.20 5.27 -11.57
CA GLU A 53 14.25 6.12 -12.31
C GLU A 53 14.95 6.91 -13.43
N SER A 54 16.14 7.43 -13.16
CA SER A 54 16.94 8.19 -14.12
C SER A 54 17.41 7.30 -15.29
N LEU A 55 17.91 6.10 -15.00
CA LEU A 55 18.26 5.10 -16.02
C LEU A 55 17.05 4.70 -16.84
N SER A 56 15.93 4.43 -16.21
CA SER A 56 14.70 4.07 -16.92
C SER A 56 14.21 5.18 -17.86
N LYS A 57 14.32 6.44 -17.42
CA LYS A 57 13.97 7.60 -18.24
C LYS A 57 14.95 7.79 -19.40
N ALA A 58 16.25 7.54 -19.20
CA ALA A 58 17.27 7.60 -20.23
C ALA A 58 17.09 6.48 -21.27
N TYR A 59 16.77 5.26 -20.83
CA TYR A 59 16.47 4.14 -21.71
C TYR A 59 15.27 4.42 -22.60
N ASN A 60 14.14 4.81 -22.02
CA ASN A 60 12.96 5.27 -22.74
C ASN A 60 12.09 6.14 -21.80
N SER A 61 11.89 7.41 -22.17
CA SER A 61 11.11 8.35 -21.36
C SER A 61 9.62 7.99 -21.24
N SER A 62 9.07 7.23 -22.19
CA SER A 62 7.69 6.75 -22.12
C SER A 62 7.57 5.61 -21.11
N GLY A 63 6.63 5.73 -20.16
CA GLY A 63 6.32 4.68 -19.20
C GLY A 63 7.47 4.33 -18.23
N TYR A 64 8.46 5.25 -18.06
CA TYR A 64 9.65 4.96 -17.26
C TYR A 64 9.34 4.57 -15.81
N GLN A 65 8.34 5.19 -15.18
CA GLN A 65 7.95 4.88 -13.81
C GLN A 65 7.35 3.48 -13.69
N LYS A 66 6.45 3.11 -14.63
CA LYS A 66 5.91 1.75 -14.66
C LYS A 66 7.01 0.71 -14.86
N ARG A 67 8.00 0.99 -15.72
CA ARG A 67 9.13 0.11 -15.96
C ARG A 67 9.97 -0.10 -14.69
N VAL A 68 10.19 0.96 -13.90
CA VAL A 68 10.88 0.87 -12.59
C VAL A 68 10.10 -0.01 -11.62
N LEU A 69 8.79 0.22 -11.46
CA LEU A 69 7.94 -0.57 -10.56
C LEU A 69 7.94 -2.06 -10.94
N VAL A 70 7.87 -2.35 -12.25
CA VAL A 70 7.92 -3.73 -12.76
C VAL A 70 9.32 -4.34 -12.56
N TYR A 71 10.40 -3.58 -12.78
CA TYR A 71 11.77 -4.03 -12.58
C TYR A 71 12.01 -4.45 -11.12
N ILE A 72 11.70 -3.60 -10.15
CA ILE A 72 11.91 -3.87 -8.72
C ILE A 72 11.19 -5.15 -8.29
N ARG A 73 9.98 -5.36 -8.77
CA ARG A 73 9.16 -6.50 -8.44
C ARG A 73 9.54 -7.80 -9.16
N SER A 74 10.40 -7.72 -10.17
CA SER A 74 10.57 -8.78 -11.18
C SER A 74 11.08 -10.13 -10.65
N SER A 75 11.78 -10.16 -9.53
CA SER A 75 12.32 -11.42 -8.98
C SER A 75 11.27 -12.26 -8.23
N ARG A 76 10.15 -11.68 -7.84
CA ARG A 76 9.16 -12.31 -6.96
C ARG A 76 7.95 -12.90 -7.68
N TYR A 77 7.66 -12.44 -8.90
CA TYR A 77 6.43 -12.81 -9.58
C TYR A 77 6.70 -13.56 -10.88
N ASN A 78 6.04 -14.67 -11.07
CA ASN A 78 6.08 -15.42 -12.33
C ASN A 78 5.21 -14.75 -13.41
N SER A 79 5.36 -15.17 -14.65
CA SER A 79 4.69 -14.57 -15.81
C SER A 79 3.15 -14.58 -15.73
N SER A 80 2.54 -15.54 -15.04
CA SER A 80 1.08 -15.61 -14.90
C SER A 80 0.54 -14.55 -13.92
N GLN A 81 1.33 -14.16 -12.91
CA GLN A 81 1.00 -13.11 -11.96
C GLN A 81 1.17 -11.70 -12.54
N TRP A 82 2.02 -11.53 -13.55
CA TRP A 82 2.31 -10.24 -14.18
C TRP A 82 1.09 -9.58 -14.82
N ASN A 83 0.23 -10.34 -15.46
CA ASN A 83 -0.96 -9.79 -16.12
C ASN A 83 -1.93 -9.16 -15.12
N PHE A 84 -2.03 -9.75 -13.92
CA PHE A 84 -2.90 -9.27 -12.86
C PHE A 84 -2.39 -7.96 -12.26
N ILE A 85 -1.09 -7.85 -12.04
CA ILE A 85 -0.45 -6.73 -11.35
C ILE A 85 0.16 -5.68 -12.29
N GLY A 86 -0.21 -5.70 -13.57
CA GLY A 86 -0.07 -4.55 -14.48
C GLY A 86 1.21 -4.43 -15.28
N GLY A 87 1.82 -5.52 -15.73
CA GLY A 87 2.85 -5.43 -16.76
C GLY A 87 3.86 -6.56 -16.80
N SER A 88 4.41 -6.82 -17.97
CA SER A 88 5.51 -7.76 -18.19
C SER A 88 6.86 -7.08 -17.93
N LEU A 89 7.84 -7.89 -17.52
CA LEU A 89 9.22 -7.45 -17.39
C LEU A 89 9.79 -7.08 -18.77
N ASP A 90 10.54 -5.99 -18.79
CA ASP A 90 11.34 -5.56 -19.94
C ASP A 90 12.77 -6.11 -19.77
N GLU A 91 13.06 -7.26 -20.38
CA GLU A 91 14.35 -7.94 -20.25
C GLU A 91 15.51 -7.12 -20.84
N ASP A 92 15.24 -6.33 -21.88
CA ASP A 92 16.25 -5.43 -22.45
C ASP A 92 16.58 -4.30 -21.45
N PHE A 93 15.59 -3.84 -20.70
CA PHE A 93 15.85 -2.87 -19.63
C PHE A 93 16.63 -3.49 -18.46
N VAL A 94 16.39 -4.77 -18.12
CA VAL A 94 17.21 -5.47 -17.11
C VAL A 94 18.67 -5.49 -17.54
N THR A 95 18.93 -5.87 -18.78
CA THR A 95 20.27 -5.85 -19.36
C THR A 95 20.88 -4.45 -19.35
N TYR A 96 20.10 -3.45 -19.74
CA TYR A 96 20.53 -2.05 -19.72
C TYR A 96 20.93 -1.55 -18.33
N VAL A 97 20.17 -1.90 -17.28
CA VAL A 97 20.53 -1.55 -15.90
C VAL A 97 21.83 -2.22 -15.50
N HIS A 98 21.98 -3.54 -15.78
CA HIS A 98 23.21 -4.27 -15.48
C HIS A 98 24.45 -3.62 -16.12
N GLU A 99 24.36 -3.24 -17.39
CA GLU A 99 25.47 -2.63 -18.14
C GLU A 99 25.82 -1.22 -17.67
N ASN A 100 24.87 -0.44 -17.14
CA ASN A 100 25.07 0.95 -16.75
C ASN A 100 25.31 1.12 -15.25
N ASP A 101 24.66 0.35 -14.38
CA ASP A 101 24.85 0.35 -12.93
C ASP A 101 24.39 -0.97 -12.31
N ALA A 102 25.25 -1.99 -12.32
CA ALA A 102 24.95 -3.32 -11.76
C ALA A 102 24.66 -3.26 -10.24
N ASN A 103 25.06 -2.21 -9.53
CA ASN A 103 24.79 -2.07 -8.10
C ASN A 103 23.27 -1.92 -7.82
N LEU A 104 22.47 -1.51 -8.80
CA LEU A 104 21.02 -1.37 -8.64
C LEU A 104 20.24 -2.69 -8.74
N GLU A 105 20.91 -3.80 -9.09
CA GLU A 105 20.24 -5.10 -9.23
C GLU A 105 19.66 -5.62 -7.91
N TYR A 106 20.24 -5.25 -6.78
CA TYR A 106 19.72 -5.65 -5.46
C TYR A 106 18.27 -5.17 -5.25
N LEU A 107 17.84 -4.08 -5.90
CA LEU A 107 16.47 -3.58 -5.82
C LEU A 107 15.45 -4.62 -6.31
N ARG A 108 15.85 -5.54 -7.18
CA ARG A 108 14.99 -6.65 -7.67
C ARG A 108 14.75 -7.73 -6.62
N THR A 109 15.67 -7.88 -5.68
CA THR A 109 15.66 -8.91 -4.64
C THR A 109 15.39 -8.36 -3.25
N LYS A 110 15.19 -7.03 -3.13
CA LYS A 110 14.93 -6.38 -1.86
C LYS A 110 13.51 -6.70 -1.40
N ASP A 111 13.40 -7.42 -0.30
CA ASP A 111 12.14 -7.89 0.24
C ASP A 111 11.53 -6.88 1.20
N SER A 112 12.36 -6.29 2.05
CA SER A 112 11.93 -5.40 3.11
C SER A 112 12.71 -4.10 3.12
N LEU A 113 12.13 -3.09 3.76
CA LEU A 113 12.70 -1.77 3.94
C LEU A 113 12.46 -1.30 5.37
N THR A 114 13.54 -0.91 6.05
CA THR A 114 13.45 -0.20 7.33
C THR A 114 13.42 1.30 7.06
N TYR A 115 12.62 2.06 7.80
CA TYR A 115 12.52 3.50 7.64
C TYR A 115 12.95 4.27 8.89
N PRO A 116 13.35 5.55 8.76
CA PRO A 116 13.74 6.35 9.91
C PRO A 116 12.67 6.40 11.00
N ASN A 117 13.08 6.46 12.25
CA ASN A 117 12.21 6.60 13.42
C ASN A 117 11.29 5.41 13.74
N SER A 118 11.56 4.24 13.20
CA SER A 118 10.82 3.02 13.52
C SER A 118 11.71 1.79 13.38
N ASP A 119 11.49 0.81 14.24
CA ASP A 119 12.05 -0.53 14.12
C ASP A 119 11.20 -1.43 13.20
N ASP A 120 10.11 -0.89 12.64
CA ASP A 120 9.23 -1.64 11.76
C ASP A 120 9.91 -1.95 10.44
N GLU A 121 9.73 -3.15 9.98
CA GLU A 121 10.07 -3.58 8.64
C GLU A 121 8.84 -3.43 7.73
N ILE A 122 9.05 -2.87 6.54
CA ILE A 122 8.02 -2.72 5.52
C ILE A 122 8.16 -3.87 4.54
N ASP A 123 7.09 -4.58 4.23
CA ASP A 123 7.06 -5.42 3.03
C ASP A 123 7.14 -4.54 1.78
N PHE A 124 8.40 -4.37 1.34
CA PHE A 124 8.71 -3.50 0.21
C PHE A 124 8.15 -4.04 -1.11
N VAL A 125 8.18 -5.34 -1.30
CA VAL A 125 7.70 -5.98 -2.53
C VAL A 125 6.20 -5.82 -2.65
N HIS A 126 5.48 -6.03 -1.54
CA HIS A 126 4.03 -5.87 -1.47
C HIS A 126 3.63 -4.41 -1.75
N MET A 127 4.28 -3.47 -1.08
CA MET A 127 4.08 -2.04 -1.29
C MET A 127 4.27 -1.63 -2.76
N ILE A 128 5.37 -2.07 -3.41
CA ILE A 128 5.64 -1.75 -4.80
C ILE A 128 4.63 -2.41 -5.75
N ALA A 129 4.18 -3.63 -5.46
CA ALA A 129 3.13 -4.29 -6.25
C ALA A 129 1.83 -3.48 -6.21
N THR A 130 1.42 -3.04 -5.04
CA THR A 130 0.23 -2.21 -4.83
C THR A 130 0.37 -0.84 -5.48
N ILE A 131 1.52 -0.15 -5.36
CA ILE A 131 1.79 1.11 -6.09
C ILE A 131 1.64 0.90 -7.61
N ASN A 132 2.18 -0.20 -8.14
CA ASN A 132 2.07 -0.48 -9.58
C ASN A 132 0.64 -0.70 -10.03
N LEU A 133 -0.16 -1.39 -9.23
CA LEU A 133 -1.59 -1.58 -9.51
C LEU A 133 -2.36 -0.25 -9.50
N LEU A 134 -2.12 0.59 -8.48
CA LEU A 134 -2.68 1.94 -8.38
C LEU A 134 -2.27 2.81 -9.58
N ASN A 135 -1.00 2.78 -9.96
CA ASN A 135 -0.48 3.55 -11.08
C ASN A 135 -1.05 3.08 -12.44
N THR A 136 -1.35 1.80 -12.58
CA THR A 136 -1.94 1.23 -13.79
C THR A 136 -3.44 1.55 -13.90
N ASN A 137 -4.17 1.58 -12.78
CA ASN A 137 -5.63 1.70 -12.73
C ASN A 137 -6.12 3.05 -12.18
N ASP A 138 -5.23 4.01 -11.98
CA ASP A 138 -5.51 5.37 -11.50
C ASP A 138 -6.41 5.40 -10.24
N ASN A 139 -6.00 4.69 -9.19
CA ASN A 139 -6.68 4.60 -7.87
C ASN A 139 -8.03 3.86 -7.87
N LYS A 140 -8.52 3.37 -9.01
CA LYS A 140 -9.80 2.66 -9.06
C LYS A 140 -9.81 1.33 -8.31
N CYS A 141 -8.62 0.79 -8.07
CA CYS A 141 -8.41 -0.51 -7.46
C CYS A 141 -7.72 -0.41 -6.08
N ALA A 142 -7.83 0.72 -5.39
CA ALA A 142 -7.15 0.92 -4.11
C ALA A 142 -7.51 -0.15 -3.05
N ASP A 143 -8.78 -0.53 -2.98
CA ASP A 143 -9.21 -1.60 -2.07
C ASP A 143 -8.89 -3.00 -2.62
N LEU A 144 -8.87 -3.15 -3.94
CA LEU A 144 -8.65 -4.41 -4.64
C LEU A 144 -7.18 -4.82 -4.67
N GLY A 145 -6.29 -3.86 -4.95
CA GLY A 145 -4.86 -4.09 -5.05
C GLY A 145 -4.14 -4.07 -3.71
N GLY A 146 -4.91 -3.96 -2.64
CA GLY A 146 -4.44 -3.87 -1.30
C GLY A 146 -5.26 -4.77 -0.38
N TRP A 147 -5.49 -4.29 0.82
CA TRP A 147 -6.07 -5.00 1.96
C TRP A 147 -7.32 -5.86 1.64
N GLY A 148 -8.16 -5.46 0.68
CA GLY A 148 -9.35 -6.24 0.32
C GLY A 148 -9.03 -7.47 -0.52
N GLY A 149 -8.00 -7.42 -1.36
CA GLY A 149 -7.50 -8.56 -2.11
C GLY A 149 -6.86 -9.59 -1.20
N ASP A 150 -6.02 -9.15 -0.28
CA ASP A 150 -5.35 -10.01 0.70
C ASP A 150 -6.35 -10.64 1.67
N LEU A 151 -7.38 -9.88 2.08
CA LEU A 151 -8.49 -10.42 2.86
C LEU A 151 -9.20 -11.57 2.12
N CYS A 152 -9.43 -11.45 0.82
CA CYS A 152 -9.99 -12.52 0.00
C CYS A 152 -9.09 -13.77 0.01
N GLN A 153 -7.77 -13.61 -0.05
CA GLN A 153 -6.83 -14.74 0.04
C GLN A 153 -6.90 -15.42 1.41
N LEU A 154 -6.93 -14.66 2.50
CA LEU A 154 -7.08 -15.24 3.84
C LEU A 154 -8.40 -16.00 3.97
N VAL A 155 -9.51 -15.44 3.50
CA VAL A 155 -10.81 -16.12 3.53
C VAL A 155 -10.76 -17.40 2.70
N GLN A 156 -10.11 -17.40 1.53
CA GLN A 156 -9.91 -18.62 0.75
C GLN A 156 -9.19 -19.72 1.55
N GLU A 157 -8.20 -19.37 2.35
CA GLU A 157 -7.45 -20.32 3.17
C GLU A 157 -8.26 -20.94 4.31
N ILE A 158 -9.29 -20.23 4.81
CA ILE A 158 -10.09 -20.63 5.97
C ILE A 158 -11.55 -21.00 5.65
N LYS A 159 -12.00 -20.84 4.40
CA LYS A 159 -13.40 -21.04 4.01
C LYS A 159 -13.96 -22.42 4.32
N ASP A 160 -13.12 -23.44 4.25
CA ASP A 160 -13.51 -24.84 4.46
C ASP A 160 -13.31 -25.30 5.93
N THR A 161 -13.00 -24.36 6.84
CA THR A 161 -12.88 -24.69 8.27
C THR A 161 -14.25 -24.92 8.90
N ASP A 162 -14.32 -25.87 9.81
CA ASP A 162 -15.49 -26.12 10.67
C ASP A 162 -15.48 -25.28 11.96
N LYS A 163 -14.43 -24.51 12.17
CA LYS A 163 -14.26 -23.61 13.34
C LYS A 163 -15.26 -22.46 13.28
N THR A 164 -15.79 -22.10 14.45
CA THR A 164 -16.74 -20.98 14.60
C THR A 164 -16.44 -20.18 15.86
N GLY A 165 -16.99 -18.98 15.96
CA GLY A 165 -16.84 -18.12 17.14
C GLY A 165 -15.38 -17.88 17.51
N GLU A 166 -15.01 -18.10 18.77
CA GLU A 166 -13.67 -17.84 19.29
C GLU A 166 -12.60 -18.70 18.61
N GLU A 167 -12.87 -19.97 18.31
CA GLU A 167 -11.91 -20.84 17.63
C GLU A 167 -11.57 -20.34 16.20
N LEU A 168 -12.54 -19.76 15.51
CA LEU A 168 -12.30 -19.14 14.21
C LEU A 168 -11.47 -17.85 14.37
N LYS A 169 -11.77 -17.04 15.39
CA LYS A 169 -11.02 -15.83 15.69
C LYS A 169 -9.56 -16.13 16.03
N GLU A 170 -9.30 -17.14 16.85
CA GLU A 170 -7.94 -17.62 17.17
C GLU A 170 -7.19 -18.08 15.90
N LEU A 171 -7.87 -18.81 15.00
CA LEU A 171 -7.30 -19.23 13.73
C LEU A 171 -6.90 -18.02 12.89
N VAL A 172 -7.78 -17.03 12.75
CA VAL A 172 -7.51 -15.80 12.01
C VAL A 172 -6.34 -15.04 12.64
N LEU A 173 -6.34 -14.84 13.96
CA LEU A 173 -5.25 -14.18 14.67
C LEU A 173 -3.90 -14.88 14.45
N SER A 174 -3.88 -16.22 14.46
CA SER A 174 -2.67 -16.98 14.21
C SER A 174 -2.11 -16.75 12.82
N LYS A 175 -2.96 -16.52 11.81
CA LYS A 175 -2.57 -16.23 10.44
C LYS A 175 -2.21 -14.75 10.25
N PHE A 176 -2.95 -13.84 10.88
CA PHE A 176 -2.72 -12.39 10.80
C PHE A 176 -1.39 -11.95 11.44
N ASN A 177 -0.96 -12.62 12.49
CA ASN A 177 0.31 -12.34 13.18
C ASN A 177 1.53 -13.07 12.59
N VAL A 178 1.32 -13.96 11.64
CA VAL A 178 2.39 -14.70 10.95
C VAL A 178 2.25 -14.40 9.47
N THR A 179 3.33 -14.31 8.74
CA THR A 179 3.41 -14.05 7.29
C THR A 179 2.39 -14.85 6.45
N SER A 180 1.13 -14.45 6.51
CA SER A 180 0.05 -14.91 5.63
C SER A 180 -0.27 -13.82 4.63
N SER A 181 -1.03 -14.12 3.61
CA SER A 181 -1.44 -13.18 2.56
C SER A 181 -2.22 -11.95 3.07
N PHE A 182 -2.68 -11.98 4.32
CA PHE A 182 -3.31 -10.87 5.04
C PHE A 182 -2.62 -10.70 6.40
N GLY A 183 -1.30 -10.52 6.36
CA GLY A 183 -0.52 -10.19 7.54
C GLY A 183 -0.66 -8.72 7.92
N SER A 184 -0.39 -8.40 9.18
CA SER A 184 -0.41 -7.01 9.63
C SER A 184 0.57 -6.11 8.85
N GLU A 185 1.69 -6.67 8.43
CA GLU A 185 2.71 -5.96 7.64
C GLU A 185 2.26 -5.72 6.19
N ASP A 186 1.62 -6.70 5.55
CA ASP A 186 1.06 -6.59 4.21
C ASP A 186 0.02 -5.47 4.15
N VAL A 187 -0.90 -5.49 5.11
CA VAL A 187 -1.97 -4.48 5.21
C VAL A 187 -1.41 -3.08 5.42
N LEU A 188 -0.36 -2.92 6.26
CA LEU A 188 0.30 -1.63 6.42
C LEU A 188 1.07 -1.22 5.16
N ALA A 189 1.68 -2.17 4.44
CA ALA A 189 2.35 -1.91 3.17
C ALA A 189 1.37 -1.44 2.08
N ASP A 190 0.15 -1.96 2.06
CA ASP A 190 -0.92 -1.49 1.18
C ASP A 190 -1.31 -0.04 1.45
N LEU A 191 -1.43 0.33 2.72
CA LEU A 191 -1.68 1.72 3.10
C LEU A 191 -0.53 2.62 2.68
N ASP A 192 0.71 2.19 2.96
CA ASP A 192 1.89 2.95 2.56
C ASP A 192 1.86 3.21 1.04
N ALA A 193 1.51 2.19 0.26
CA ALA A 193 1.35 2.29 -1.19
C ALA A 193 0.32 3.36 -1.60
N VAL A 194 -0.85 3.39 -0.95
CA VAL A 194 -1.90 4.39 -1.22
C VAL A 194 -1.42 5.80 -0.90
N ASN A 195 -0.75 5.98 0.25
CA ASN A 195 -0.25 7.29 0.67
C ASN A 195 0.89 7.77 -0.24
N ILE A 196 1.85 6.90 -0.54
CA ILE A 196 2.97 7.20 -1.47
C ILE A 196 2.43 7.55 -2.85
N TYR A 197 1.46 6.79 -3.38
CA TYR A 197 0.84 7.09 -4.66
C TYR A 197 0.12 8.44 -4.65
N THR A 198 -0.55 8.78 -3.56
CA THR A 198 -1.22 10.08 -3.38
C THR A 198 -0.19 11.23 -3.40
N ILE A 199 0.92 11.08 -2.66
CA ILE A 199 2.03 12.05 -2.68
C ILE A 199 2.60 12.16 -4.10
N TYR A 200 2.89 11.03 -4.75
CA TYR A 200 3.37 11.01 -6.12
C TYR A 200 2.44 11.75 -7.08
N LYS A 201 1.14 11.54 -6.99
CA LYS A 201 0.14 12.23 -7.85
C LYS A 201 0.12 13.74 -7.61
N SER A 202 0.37 14.20 -6.38
CA SER A 202 0.38 15.62 -6.00
C SER A 202 1.65 16.38 -6.42
N GLN A 203 2.74 15.68 -6.76
CA GLN A 203 3.99 16.31 -7.19
C GLN A 203 3.78 17.16 -8.44
N THR A 204 4.44 18.33 -8.48
CA THR A 204 4.51 19.21 -9.63
C THR A 204 5.83 19.02 -10.38
N GLY A 205 5.82 19.17 -11.70
CA GLY A 205 7.02 18.97 -12.52
C GLY A 205 7.31 17.49 -12.80
N THR A 206 8.58 17.10 -12.71
CA THR A 206 8.98 15.69 -12.89
C THR A 206 8.61 14.90 -11.65
N LYS A 207 7.72 13.91 -11.82
CA LYS A 207 7.27 13.06 -10.72
C LYS A 207 8.26 11.93 -10.47
N SER A 208 8.46 11.59 -9.18
CA SER A 208 9.35 10.53 -8.73
C SER A 208 8.71 9.74 -7.59
N PHE A 209 8.68 8.43 -7.70
CA PHE A 209 8.28 7.56 -6.60
C PHE A 209 9.34 7.54 -5.49
N ALA A 210 10.63 7.66 -5.82
CA ALA A 210 11.69 7.79 -4.82
C ALA A 210 11.46 9.00 -3.91
N ASP A 211 11.05 10.15 -4.49
CA ASP A 211 10.75 11.35 -3.71
C ASP A 211 9.46 11.22 -2.91
N ALA A 212 8.45 10.53 -3.44
CA ALA A 212 7.22 10.25 -2.72
C ALA A 212 7.47 9.32 -1.51
N ILE A 213 8.25 8.26 -1.68
CA ILE A 213 8.68 7.33 -0.63
C ILE A 213 9.46 8.10 0.45
N SER A 214 10.46 8.89 0.04
CA SER A 214 11.25 9.71 0.97
C SER A 214 10.38 10.68 1.76
N THR A 215 9.44 11.37 1.10
CA THR A 215 8.53 12.32 1.75
C THR A 215 7.61 11.62 2.75
N TYR A 216 7.09 10.44 2.41
CA TYR A 216 6.17 9.70 3.26
C TYR A 216 6.84 9.21 4.53
N TYR A 217 8.01 8.57 4.42
CA TYR A 217 8.69 7.96 5.56
C TYR A 217 9.53 8.90 6.41
N LYS A 218 9.82 10.13 5.96
CA LYS A 218 10.72 11.07 6.65
C LYS A 218 10.38 11.31 8.13
N SER A 219 9.10 11.32 8.47
CA SER A 219 8.63 11.60 9.84
C SER A 219 7.58 10.60 10.32
N LEU A 220 7.46 9.46 9.64
CA LEU A 220 6.46 8.46 9.97
C LEU A 220 6.91 7.64 11.19
N THR A 221 5.96 7.37 12.09
CA THR A 221 6.12 6.44 13.21
C THR A 221 5.12 5.29 13.06
N HIS A 222 5.35 4.17 13.76
CA HIS A 222 4.43 3.03 13.76
C HIS A 222 2.99 3.43 14.09
N SER A 223 2.79 4.15 15.18
CA SER A 223 1.45 4.64 15.56
C SER A 223 0.82 5.55 14.50
N ALA A 224 1.64 6.38 13.81
CA ALA A 224 1.13 7.24 12.74
C ALA A 224 0.70 6.42 11.51
N ARG A 225 1.37 5.31 11.19
CA ARG A 225 0.96 4.37 10.13
C ARG A 225 -0.43 3.80 10.43
N LYS A 226 -0.62 3.17 11.60
CA LYS A 226 -1.91 2.57 12.00
C LYS A 226 -3.04 3.61 12.00
N ASN A 227 -2.79 4.80 12.57
CA ASN A 227 -3.76 5.89 12.58
C ASN A 227 -4.11 6.39 11.18
N SER A 228 -3.14 6.49 10.29
CA SER A 228 -3.35 6.89 8.90
C SER A 228 -4.26 5.90 8.18
N PHE A 229 -4.09 4.60 8.42
CA PHE A 229 -4.93 3.56 7.83
C PHE A 229 -6.36 3.60 8.39
N SER A 230 -6.51 3.73 9.70
CA SER A 230 -7.82 3.91 10.31
C SER A 230 -8.54 5.13 9.72
N ASN A 231 -7.84 6.25 9.54
CA ASN A 231 -8.39 7.45 8.92
C ASN A 231 -8.77 7.22 7.45
N TYR A 232 -7.95 6.53 6.66
CA TYR A 232 -8.25 6.20 5.27
C TYR A 232 -9.52 5.36 5.14
N LEU A 233 -9.67 4.36 6.01
CA LEU A 233 -10.84 3.47 5.96
C LEU A 233 -12.11 4.14 6.45
N PHE A 234 -12.04 4.94 7.52
CA PHE A 234 -13.20 5.40 8.26
C PHE A 234 -13.43 6.93 8.21
N ALA A 235 -12.64 7.67 7.41
CA ALA A 235 -12.82 9.12 7.27
C ALA A 235 -14.27 9.46 6.88
N ASN A 236 -14.87 10.38 7.65
CA ASN A 236 -16.25 10.85 7.44
C ASN A 236 -17.32 9.77 7.63
N GLN A 237 -17.01 8.64 8.27
CA GLN A 237 -17.96 7.60 8.61
C GLN A 237 -18.40 7.72 10.08
N SER A 238 -19.70 7.56 10.32
CA SER A 238 -20.26 7.55 11.69
C SER A 238 -20.21 6.13 12.29
N VAL A 239 -19.02 5.53 12.32
CA VAL A 239 -18.79 4.17 12.82
C VAL A 239 -17.90 4.22 14.06
N ASN A 240 -18.47 3.97 15.23
CA ASN A 240 -17.82 4.17 16.52
C ASN A 240 -17.47 2.87 17.26
N THR A 241 -18.13 1.76 16.90
CA THR A 241 -17.87 0.45 17.51
C THR A 241 -17.18 -0.50 16.53
N THR A 242 -16.47 -1.49 17.03
CA THR A 242 -15.85 -2.55 16.22
C THR A 242 -16.86 -3.18 15.28
N SER A 243 -18.05 -3.56 15.78
CA SER A 243 -19.11 -4.15 14.94
C SER A 243 -19.55 -3.21 13.80
N GLN A 244 -19.76 -1.92 14.06
CA GLN A 244 -20.12 -0.95 13.02
C GLN A 244 -19.00 -0.79 11.97
N LYS A 245 -17.75 -0.80 12.40
CA LYS A 245 -16.60 -0.74 11.49
C LYS A 245 -16.51 -2.00 10.62
N VAL A 246 -16.69 -3.18 11.21
CA VAL A 246 -16.73 -4.47 10.51
C VAL A 246 -17.83 -4.49 9.46
N ASP A 247 -19.07 -4.15 9.83
CA ASP A 247 -20.19 -4.12 8.90
C ASP A 247 -19.97 -3.09 7.77
N TYR A 248 -19.40 -1.94 8.08
CA TYR A 248 -19.07 -0.93 7.08
C TYR A 248 -18.03 -1.46 6.08
N LEU A 249 -16.93 -2.06 6.55
CA LEU A 249 -15.90 -2.61 5.68
C LEU A 249 -16.42 -3.79 4.85
N PHE A 250 -17.19 -4.69 5.45
CA PHE A 250 -17.80 -5.79 4.73
C PHE A 250 -18.72 -5.31 3.59
N ASN A 251 -19.57 -4.31 3.86
CA ASN A 251 -20.43 -3.73 2.83
C ASN A 251 -19.65 -2.99 1.75
N ARG A 252 -18.57 -2.29 2.11
CA ARG A 252 -17.68 -1.62 1.16
C ARG A 252 -17.05 -2.62 0.20
N LEU A 253 -16.56 -3.76 0.70
CA LEU A 253 -15.94 -4.81 -0.09
C LEU A 253 -16.96 -5.57 -0.95
N SER A 254 -18.04 -6.06 -0.35
CA SER A 254 -19.06 -6.85 -1.05
C SER A 254 -19.78 -6.06 -2.16
N GLY A 255 -19.86 -4.73 -2.01
CA GLY A 255 -20.39 -3.83 -3.04
C GLY A 255 -19.42 -3.44 -4.14
N ASN A 256 -18.14 -3.85 -4.04
CA ASN A 256 -17.12 -3.47 -5.01
C ASN A 256 -17.07 -4.49 -6.16
N TYR A 257 -17.35 -4.00 -7.39
CA TYR A 257 -17.36 -4.86 -8.58
C TYR A 257 -16.05 -5.62 -8.81
N TYR A 258 -14.91 -4.96 -8.60
CA TYR A 258 -13.60 -5.59 -8.80
C TYR A 258 -13.31 -6.67 -7.77
N LEU A 259 -13.77 -6.48 -6.54
CA LEU A 259 -13.66 -7.51 -5.49
C LEU A 259 -14.58 -8.70 -5.77
N GLY A 260 -15.72 -8.48 -6.40
CA GLY A 260 -16.54 -9.56 -6.95
C GLY A 260 -15.77 -10.43 -7.95
N ILE A 261 -15.03 -9.81 -8.87
CA ILE A 261 -14.18 -10.54 -9.84
C ILE A 261 -13.07 -11.32 -9.14
N LEU A 262 -12.38 -10.71 -8.14
CA LEU A 262 -11.38 -11.43 -7.35
C LEU A 262 -11.98 -12.60 -6.60
N ASN A 263 -13.13 -12.40 -6.01
CA ASN A 263 -13.87 -13.41 -5.29
C ASN A 263 -14.17 -14.62 -6.19
N GLU A 264 -14.65 -14.38 -7.40
CA GLU A 264 -14.82 -15.43 -8.41
C GLU A 264 -13.49 -16.11 -8.75
N SER A 265 -12.41 -15.34 -8.86
CA SER A 265 -11.07 -15.86 -9.16
C SER A 265 -10.50 -16.73 -8.04
N TYR A 266 -10.80 -16.43 -6.77
CA TYR A 266 -10.44 -17.23 -5.61
C TYR A 266 -11.45 -18.36 -5.31
N GLY A 267 -12.57 -18.42 -6.01
CA GLY A 267 -13.61 -19.42 -5.77
C GLY A 267 -14.26 -19.30 -4.40
N ILE A 268 -14.44 -18.07 -3.93
CA ILE A 268 -15.16 -17.73 -2.69
C ILE A 268 -16.39 -16.89 -3.01
N SER A 269 -17.33 -16.84 -2.10
CA SER A 269 -18.54 -16.02 -2.20
C SER A 269 -18.69 -15.19 -0.94
N PHE A 270 -18.92 -13.89 -1.05
CA PHE A 270 -19.13 -13.02 0.10
C PHE A 270 -20.31 -13.48 0.96
N SER A 271 -21.40 -13.89 0.33
CA SER A 271 -22.60 -14.34 1.04
C SER A 271 -22.43 -15.69 1.73
N GLU A 272 -21.70 -16.62 1.11
CA GLU A 272 -21.47 -17.96 1.69
C GLU A 272 -20.38 -17.94 2.78
N ASN A 273 -19.46 -16.98 2.71
CA ASN A 273 -18.33 -16.84 3.64
C ASN A 273 -18.44 -15.57 4.50
N GLU A 274 -19.64 -15.01 4.68
CA GLU A 274 -19.84 -13.75 5.42
C GLU A 274 -19.25 -13.82 6.84
N ASN A 275 -19.40 -14.94 7.53
CA ASN A 275 -18.87 -15.13 8.87
C ASN A 275 -17.34 -15.07 8.88
N GLN A 276 -16.67 -15.76 7.95
CA GLN A 276 -15.20 -15.74 7.82
C GLN A 276 -14.69 -14.34 7.50
N PHE A 277 -15.33 -13.64 6.55
CA PHE A 277 -14.99 -12.26 6.25
C PHE A 277 -15.13 -11.34 7.47
N LYS A 278 -16.24 -11.45 8.20
CA LYS A 278 -16.48 -10.59 9.37
C LYS A 278 -15.51 -10.85 10.51
N VAL A 279 -15.14 -12.10 10.77
CA VAL A 279 -14.13 -12.42 11.79
C VAL A 279 -12.75 -11.91 11.38
N CYS A 280 -12.36 -12.04 10.11
CA CYS A 280 -11.11 -11.46 9.62
C CYS A 280 -11.10 -9.93 9.75
N LEU A 281 -12.21 -9.28 9.41
CA LEU A 281 -12.36 -7.83 9.56
C LEU A 281 -12.38 -7.38 11.02
N GLU A 282 -12.92 -8.20 11.93
CA GLU A 282 -12.90 -7.91 13.37
C GLU A 282 -11.47 -7.88 13.90
N VAL A 283 -10.69 -8.91 13.62
CA VAL A 283 -9.26 -8.97 13.98
C VAL A 283 -8.50 -7.77 13.43
N PHE A 284 -8.75 -7.43 12.17
CA PHE A 284 -8.13 -6.28 11.52
C PHE A 284 -8.51 -4.94 12.17
N VAL A 285 -9.79 -4.72 12.49
CA VAL A 285 -10.26 -3.49 13.15
C VAL A 285 -9.70 -3.38 14.57
N GLU A 286 -9.60 -4.48 15.31
CA GLU A 286 -8.96 -4.52 16.63
C GLU A 286 -7.49 -4.14 16.52
N TYR A 287 -6.73 -4.75 15.61
CA TYR A 287 -5.33 -4.40 15.34
C TYR A 287 -5.12 -2.91 15.06
N LEU A 288 -5.99 -2.29 14.28
CA LEU A 288 -5.92 -0.85 14.01
C LEU A 288 -6.25 0.04 15.22
N SER A 289 -6.82 -0.54 16.27
CA SER A 289 -7.28 0.19 17.46
C SER A 289 -6.29 0.11 18.64
N GLU A 290 -5.31 -0.78 18.57
CA GLU A 290 -4.19 -0.92 19.51
C GLU A 290 -3.11 0.13 19.25
#